data_1a0e70426d25faab0dbf37074e98fe00
#
_entry.id   1a0e70426d25faab0dbf37074e98fe00
#
_cell.length_a   1.000
_cell.length_b   1.000
_cell.length_c   1.000
_cell.angle_alpha   90.00
_cell.angle_beta   90.00
_cell.angle_gamma   90.00
#
_symmetry.space_group_name_H-M   'P 1'
#
loop_
_entity.id
_entity.type
_entity.pdbx_description
1 polymer ?
#
loop_
_entity_poly.entity_id
_entity_poly.type
_entity_poly.pdbx_seq_one_letter_code
_entity_poly.pdbx_strand_id
1 'polypeptide(L)'
;MPKAAEREIDEGMTDRPLKYEARKNLQPLEQALAAAGIASAKSDARCLLGLALGRDMPVLPHEDIAPLTEAGEARLAALMTRRLAGEPISRIRGWREFWSLRFSLSAATLDPRPDSETVIEAALGWAVTIVRDDHQIGRQIGREGVRDGERDGRLRPPALRCLDLGTGSGCLLLALLSEMPNATGIGIDINPDALVTAVENATSLGLSDRAEFICHSFADDLGPLGMFDVILSNPPYIPTRDIDDLAVDVKSFDPALALDGGGDGMACWQGLLPRLAAVLKPHGAAFVEIGQGQENMVAAEAAKVNLRLVDSHQDLAGITRCLQFSIKM
;
A
#
# COMPACT_ATOMS: atom_id res chain seq x y z
N MET A 1 -67.72 53.71 -16.97
CA MET A 1 -67.34 52.39 -16.55
C MET A 1 -65.90 52.11 -16.95
N PRO A 2 -64.91 52.26 -16.06
CA PRO A 2 -63.54 51.87 -16.35
C PRO A 2 -63.29 50.44 -15.86
N LYS A 3 -62.57 49.60 -16.67
CA LYS A 3 -62.16 48.25 -16.44
C LYS A 3 -61.14 48.19 -15.28
N ALA A 4 -61.36 47.26 -14.38
CA ALA A 4 -60.39 46.87 -13.35
C ALA A 4 -59.12 46.24 -13.99
N ALA A 5 -57.96 46.74 -13.60
CA ALA A 5 -56.67 46.12 -13.91
C ALA A 5 -56.38 45.07 -12.89
N GLU A 6 -56.39 43.80 -13.31
CA GLU A 6 -55.85 42.66 -12.54
C GLU A 6 -54.34 42.82 -12.45
N ARG A 7 -53.82 42.88 -11.24
CA ARG A 7 -52.36 42.75 -10.99
C ARG A 7 -52.04 41.29 -10.96
N GLU A 8 -51.31 40.83 -11.95
CA GLU A 8 -50.57 39.56 -11.93
C GLU A 8 -49.58 39.61 -10.76
N ILE A 9 -49.79 38.70 -9.82
CA ILE A 9 -48.80 38.43 -8.77
C ILE A 9 -47.73 37.54 -9.42
N ASP A 10 -46.55 38.12 -9.57
CA ASP A 10 -45.36 37.43 -10.05
C ASP A 10 -44.92 36.42 -8.96
N GLU A 11 -45.41 35.18 -9.07
CA GLU A 11 -44.97 34.01 -8.32
C GLU A 11 -43.68 33.45 -8.95
N GLY A 12 -42.60 34.20 -8.88
CA GLY A 12 -41.28 33.83 -9.44
C GLY A 12 -40.15 33.87 -8.43
N MET A 13 -40.41 33.55 -7.15
CA MET A 13 -39.31 33.32 -6.20
C MET A 13 -38.88 31.86 -6.28
N THR A 14 -38.10 31.52 -7.32
CA THR A 14 -37.39 30.29 -7.40
C THR A 14 -36.46 30.20 -6.17
N ASP A 15 -36.77 29.31 -5.30
CA ASP A 15 -35.93 28.86 -4.18
C ASP A 15 -34.65 28.22 -4.74
N ARG A 16 -33.72 29.09 -5.19
CA ARG A 16 -32.35 28.65 -5.52
C ARG A 16 -31.69 28.38 -4.19
N PRO A 17 -31.34 27.13 -3.87
CA PRO A 17 -30.58 26.83 -2.67
C PRO A 17 -29.33 27.71 -2.68
N LEU A 18 -29.11 28.44 -1.58
CA LEU A 18 -27.92 29.25 -1.38
C LEU A 18 -26.70 28.39 -1.68
N LYS A 19 -26.01 28.69 -2.77
CA LYS A 19 -24.77 28.01 -3.14
C LYS A 19 -23.75 28.28 -2.05
N TYR A 20 -23.41 27.24 -1.29
CA TYR A 20 -22.44 27.33 -0.21
C TYR A 20 -21.07 27.00 -0.78
N GLU A 21 -20.20 28.00 -0.88
CA GLU A 21 -18.86 27.81 -1.41
C GLU A 21 -18.01 27.00 -0.41
N ALA A 22 -17.47 25.86 -0.84
CA ALA A 22 -16.56 25.02 -0.08
C ALA A 22 -15.39 25.82 0.53
N ARG A 23 -14.92 26.85 -0.18
CA ARG A 23 -13.81 27.73 0.25
C ARG A 23 -14.01 28.35 1.62
N LYS A 24 -15.25 28.72 1.98
CA LYS A 24 -15.55 29.35 3.28
C LYS A 24 -15.36 28.37 4.45
N ASN A 25 -15.60 27.07 4.21
CA ASN A 25 -15.39 26.04 5.22
C ASN A 25 -13.93 25.55 5.25
N LEU A 26 -13.24 25.50 4.12
CA LEU A 26 -11.88 24.98 4.03
C LEU A 26 -10.86 25.90 4.69
N GLN A 27 -10.97 27.22 4.51
CA GLN A 27 -9.96 28.15 5.00
C GLN A 27 -9.73 28.09 6.52
N PRO A 28 -10.75 28.03 7.40
CA PRO A 28 -10.54 27.88 8.83
C PRO A 28 -9.89 26.53 9.20
N LEU A 29 -10.26 25.43 8.51
CA LEU A 29 -9.68 24.11 8.73
C LEU A 29 -8.20 24.07 8.34
N GLU A 30 -7.88 24.62 7.15
CA GLU A 30 -6.50 24.74 6.67
C GLU A 30 -5.63 25.53 7.64
N GLN A 31 -6.14 26.65 8.16
CA GLN A 31 -5.43 27.48 9.14
C GLN A 31 -5.19 26.74 10.46
N ALA A 32 -6.19 26.03 10.97
CA ALA A 32 -6.06 25.27 12.21
C ALA A 32 -5.02 24.14 12.08
N LEU A 33 -5.05 23.39 10.97
CA LEU A 33 -4.11 22.31 10.71
C LEU A 33 -2.69 22.85 10.48
N ALA A 34 -2.55 23.95 9.73
CA ALA A 34 -1.24 24.59 9.52
C ALA A 34 -0.64 25.15 10.81
N ALA A 35 -1.47 25.76 11.68
CA ALA A 35 -1.02 26.25 13.00
C ALA A 35 -0.55 25.10 13.91
N ALA A 36 -1.07 23.91 13.74
CA ALA A 36 -0.61 22.68 14.42
C ALA A 36 0.63 22.05 13.77
N GLY A 37 1.23 22.68 12.74
CA GLY A 37 2.44 22.19 12.08
C GLY A 37 2.20 21.08 11.04
N ILE A 38 0.96 20.82 10.63
CA ILE A 38 0.63 19.78 9.66
C ILE A 38 0.96 20.28 8.25
N ALA A 39 1.98 19.71 7.63
CA ALA A 39 2.46 20.12 6.30
C ALA A 39 1.40 19.92 5.20
N SER A 40 0.56 18.89 5.31
CA SER A 40 -0.52 18.55 4.38
C SER A 40 -1.85 19.28 4.65
N ALA A 41 -1.85 20.37 5.44
CA ALA A 41 -3.05 21.05 5.94
C ALA A 41 -4.14 21.29 4.88
N LYS A 42 -3.77 21.69 3.66
CA LYS A 42 -4.73 21.96 2.56
C LYS A 42 -5.42 20.71 2.05
N SER A 43 -4.68 19.62 1.82
CA SER A 43 -5.22 18.35 1.38
C SER A 43 -6.04 17.70 2.48
N ASP A 44 -5.55 17.75 3.71
CA ASP A 44 -6.22 17.17 4.87
C ASP A 44 -7.56 17.85 5.16
N ALA A 45 -7.61 19.18 5.16
CA ALA A 45 -8.86 19.93 5.30
C ALA A 45 -9.93 19.50 4.29
N ARG A 46 -9.52 19.32 3.03
CA ARG A 46 -10.41 18.88 1.94
C ARG A 46 -10.92 17.45 2.15
N CYS A 47 -10.06 16.55 2.60
CA CYS A 47 -10.44 15.18 2.94
C CYS A 47 -11.40 15.15 4.12
N LEU A 48 -11.09 15.85 5.22
CA LEU A 48 -11.91 15.89 6.44
C LEU A 48 -13.30 16.47 6.17
N LEU A 49 -13.38 17.55 5.37
CA LEU A 49 -14.66 18.12 4.98
C LEU A 49 -15.47 17.13 4.12
N GLY A 50 -14.82 16.41 3.19
CA GLY A 50 -15.46 15.36 2.40
C GLY A 50 -16.05 14.26 3.29
N LEU A 51 -15.26 13.75 4.23
CA LEU A 51 -15.70 12.74 5.20
C LEU A 51 -16.86 13.24 6.08
N ALA A 52 -16.85 14.51 6.49
CA ALA A 52 -17.95 15.12 7.25
C ALA A 52 -19.24 15.18 6.43
N LEU A 53 -19.14 15.38 5.12
CA LEU A 53 -20.26 15.33 4.16
C LEU A 53 -20.70 13.89 3.83
N GLY A 54 -20.07 12.87 4.41
CA GLY A 54 -20.40 11.45 4.17
C GLY A 54 -19.89 10.89 2.86
N ARG A 55 -18.81 11.45 2.29
CA ARG A 55 -18.21 10.98 1.04
C ARG A 55 -16.70 10.75 1.19
N ASP A 56 -16.16 9.81 0.43
CA ASP A 56 -14.73 9.44 0.46
C ASP A 56 -13.82 10.41 -0.32
N MET A 57 -14.41 11.21 -1.23
CA MET A 57 -13.63 12.12 -2.08
C MET A 57 -13.37 13.46 -1.38
N PRO A 58 -12.16 14.03 -1.54
CA PRO A 58 -11.86 15.37 -1.05
C PRO A 58 -12.76 16.43 -1.69
N VAL A 59 -13.13 17.44 -0.92
CA VAL A 59 -13.87 18.61 -1.44
C VAL A 59 -12.93 19.48 -2.27
N LEU A 60 -13.37 19.91 -3.46
CA LEU A 60 -12.61 20.84 -4.28
C LEU A 60 -12.84 22.29 -3.82
N PRO A 61 -11.82 23.18 -3.90
CA PRO A 61 -11.93 24.55 -3.38
C PRO A 61 -13.03 25.41 -4.03
N HIS A 62 -13.42 25.08 -5.26
CA HIS A 62 -14.44 25.79 -6.06
C HIS A 62 -15.74 25.02 -6.17
N GLU A 63 -15.87 23.93 -5.40
CA GLU A 63 -17.05 23.08 -5.44
C GLU A 63 -18.19 23.73 -4.63
N ASP A 64 -19.39 23.71 -5.20
CA ASP A 64 -20.61 24.05 -4.49
C ASP A 64 -21.01 22.85 -3.61
N ILE A 65 -20.99 23.03 -2.30
CA ILE A 65 -21.39 21.99 -1.33
C ILE A 65 -22.68 22.46 -0.60
N ALA A 66 -23.48 21.47 -0.20
CA ALA A 66 -24.57 21.76 0.74
C ALA A 66 -23.99 22.18 2.10
N PRO A 67 -24.66 23.07 2.84
CA PRO A 67 -24.31 23.35 4.22
C PRO A 67 -24.23 22.04 5.05
N LEU A 68 -23.27 21.97 5.95
CA LEU A 68 -23.21 20.83 6.88
C LEU A 68 -24.48 20.82 7.75
N THR A 69 -25.02 19.65 7.96
CA THR A 69 -26.03 19.43 8.99
C THR A 69 -25.36 19.49 10.37
N GLU A 70 -26.14 19.64 11.44
CA GLU A 70 -25.62 19.57 12.82
C GLU A 70 -24.80 18.28 13.05
N ALA A 71 -25.26 17.14 12.54
CA ALA A 71 -24.53 15.87 12.59
C ALA A 71 -23.22 15.91 11.75
N GLY A 72 -23.22 16.63 10.62
CA GLY A 72 -22.04 16.85 9.80
C GLY A 72 -21.01 17.74 10.50
N GLU A 73 -21.44 18.80 11.17
CA GLU A 73 -20.56 19.69 11.95
C GLU A 73 -19.93 18.95 13.13
N ALA A 74 -20.74 18.17 13.89
CA ALA A 74 -20.23 17.35 14.97
C ALA A 74 -19.21 16.30 14.48
N ARG A 75 -19.49 15.67 13.32
CA ARG A 75 -18.55 14.74 12.68
C ARG A 75 -17.25 15.46 12.28
N LEU A 76 -17.34 16.62 11.65
CA LEU A 76 -16.15 17.40 11.27
C LEU A 76 -15.30 17.77 12.48
N ALA A 77 -15.91 18.20 13.58
CA ALA A 77 -15.23 18.53 14.82
C ALA A 77 -14.46 17.29 15.38
N ALA A 78 -15.10 16.13 15.39
CA ALA A 78 -14.48 14.88 15.83
C ALA A 78 -13.30 14.47 14.93
N LEU A 79 -13.45 14.56 13.61
CA LEU A 79 -12.39 14.27 12.64
C LEU A 79 -11.20 15.24 12.79
N MET A 80 -11.47 16.53 12.97
CA MET A 80 -10.45 17.55 13.23
C MET A 80 -9.68 17.25 14.52
N THR A 81 -10.37 16.86 15.60
CA THR A 81 -9.72 16.50 16.87
C THR A 81 -8.74 15.33 16.67
N ARG A 82 -9.15 14.27 15.96
CA ARG A 82 -8.28 13.14 15.62
C ARG A 82 -7.04 13.60 14.84
N ARG A 83 -7.25 14.40 13.78
CA ARG A 83 -6.15 14.87 12.93
C ARG A 83 -5.18 15.80 13.67
N LEU A 84 -5.68 16.68 14.53
CA LEU A 84 -4.86 17.57 15.37
C LEU A 84 -4.08 16.80 16.45
N ALA A 85 -4.56 15.60 16.85
CA ALA A 85 -3.80 14.67 17.69
C ALA A 85 -2.71 13.90 16.93
N GLY A 86 -2.53 14.17 15.62
CA GLY A 86 -1.51 13.55 14.76
C GLY A 86 -2.01 12.35 13.95
N GLU A 87 -3.26 11.90 14.12
CA GLU A 87 -3.76 10.73 13.39
C GLU A 87 -3.78 10.98 11.87
N PRO A 88 -3.16 10.09 11.04
CA PRO A 88 -3.11 10.27 9.59
C PRO A 88 -4.50 10.21 8.94
N ILE A 89 -4.69 10.90 7.82
CA ILE A 89 -5.94 10.86 7.06
C ILE A 89 -6.33 9.44 6.65
N SER A 90 -5.36 8.60 6.28
CA SER A 90 -5.56 7.18 5.95
C SER A 90 -6.20 6.41 7.10
N ARG A 91 -5.74 6.62 8.34
CA ARG A 91 -6.31 6.02 9.56
C ARG A 91 -7.68 6.59 9.88
N ILE A 92 -7.86 7.90 9.72
CA ILE A 92 -9.15 8.57 9.95
C ILE A 92 -10.23 8.03 9.01
N ARG A 93 -9.91 7.83 7.73
CA ARG A 93 -10.84 7.30 6.72
C ARG A 93 -10.90 5.77 6.67
N GLY A 94 -9.92 5.09 7.31
CA GLY A 94 -9.88 3.63 7.42
C GLY A 94 -9.30 2.92 6.19
N TRP A 95 -8.70 3.64 5.24
CA TRP A 95 -8.10 3.03 4.05
C TRP A 95 -6.99 3.89 3.45
N ARG A 96 -6.10 3.25 2.67
CA ARG A 96 -5.01 3.85 1.90
C ARG A 96 -5.06 3.41 0.45
N GLU A 97 -4.70 4.31 -0.46
CA GLU A 97 -4.37 3.94 -1.83
C GLU A 97 -2.92 3.50 -1.91
N PHE A 98 -2.68 2.35 -2.53
CA PHE A 98 -1.37 1.81 -2.83
C PHE A 98 -1.46 1.09 -4.17
N TRP A 99 -0.54 1.36 -5.09
CA TRP A 99 -0.57 0.81 -6.45
C TRP A 99 -1.92 1.01 -7.17
N SER A 100 -2.50 2.19 -7.03
CA SER A 100 -3.85 2.53 -7.53
C SER A 100 -4.98 1.62 -7.00
N LEU A 101 -4.74 0.80 -6.01
CA LEU A 101 -5.71 -0.05 -5.34
C LEU A 101 -6.07 0.52 -3.96
N ARG A 102 -7.30 0.27 -3.52
CA ARG A 102 -7.77 0.68 -2.19
C ARG A 102 -7.58 -0.44 -1.19
N PHE A 103 -6.80 -0.16 -0.14
CA PHE A 103 -6.55 -1.08 0.98
C PHE A 103 -7.19 -0.58 2.27
N SER A 104 -8.03 -1.37 2.88
CA SER A 104 -8.53 -1.15 4.24
C SER A 104 -7.36 -1.25 5.23
N LEU A 105 -7.42 -0.43 6.27
CA LEU A 105 -6.43 -0.38 7.35
C LEU A 105 -7.07 -0.71 8.68
N SER A 106 -6.36 -1.46 9.52
CA SER A 106 -6.70 -1.68 10.93
C SER A 106 -5.55 -1.20 11.83
N ALA A 107 -5.77 -1.17 13.12
CA ALA A 107 -4.70 -0.87 14.09
C ALA A 107 -3.58 -1.92 14.08
N ALA A 108 -3.83 -3.10 13.49
CA ALA A 108 -2.88 -4.20 13.40
C ALA A 108 -1.96 -4.13 12.17
N THR A 109 -2.24 -3.26 11.19
CA THR A 109 -1.49 -3.18 9.93
C THR A 109 -0.68 -1.90 9.82
N LEU A 110 0.48 -1.95 9.18
CA LEU A 110 1.22 -0.76 8.76
C LEU A 110 0.38 0.02 7.74
N ASP A 111 0.42 1.35 7.79
CA ASP A 111 -0.10 2.21 6.71
C ASP A 111 0.84 2.10 5.49
N PRO A 112 0.43 1.54 4.33
CA PRO A 112 1.30 1.34 3.19
C PRO A 112 1.98 2.64 2.75
N ARG A 113 3.31 2.57 2.50
CA ARG A 113 4.11 3.73 2.11
C ARG A 113 4.27 3.78 0.58
N PRO A 114 4.23 4.97 -0.04
CA PRO A 114 4.47 5.09 -1.48
C PRO A 114 5.83 4.52 -1.90
N ASP A 115 6.85 4.65 -1.05
CA ASP A 115 8.20 4.14 -1.32
C ASP A 115 8.22 2.60 -1.50
N SER A 116 7.29 1.88 -0.86
CA SER A 116 7.13 0.42 -0.98
C SER A 116 6.65 -0.01 -2.37
N GLU A 117 6.11 0.91 -3.19
CA GLU A 117 5.76 0.63 -4.59
C GLU A 117 6.99 0.24 -5.42
N THR A 118 8.19 0.70 -5.01
CA THR A 118 9.48 0.29 -5.60
C THR A 118 9.69 -1.23 -5.57
N VAL A 119 9.17 -1.92 -4.55
CA VAL A 119 9.23 -3.39 -4.46
C VAL A 119 8.38 -4.04 -5.56
N ILE A 120 7.20 -3.49 -5.83
CA ILE A 120 6.30 -3.98 -6.88
C ILE A 120 6.89 -3.71 -8.27
N GLU A 121 7.40 -2.50 -8.51
CA GLU A 121 8.05 -2.15 -9.78
C GLU A 121 9.23 -3.08 -10.09
N ALA A 122 10.08 -3.35 -9.09
CA ALA A 122 11.22 -4.25 -9.22
C ALA A 122 10.79 -5.69 -9.53
N ALA A 123 9.78 -6.20 -8.83
CA ALA A 123 9.26 -7.56 -9.03
C ALA A 123 8.62 -7.73 -10.42
N LEU A 124 7.84 -6.76 -10.87
CA LEU A 124 7.23 -6.76 -12.21
C LEU A 124 8.29 -6.65 -13.31
N GLY A 125 9.29 -5.77 -13.13
CA GLY A 125 10.42 -5.64 -14.04
C GLY A 125 11.14 -6.96 -14.24
N TRP A 126 11.45 -7.68 -13.16
CA TRP A 126 12.06 -9.00 -13.20
C TRP A 126 11.16 -10.04 -13.90
N ALA A 127 9.87 -10.08 -13.58
CA ALA A 127 8.93 -11.03 -14.18
C ALA A 127 8.87 -10.91 -15.72
N VAL A 128 8.97 -9.69 -16.26
CA VAL A 128 9.04 -9.45 -17.71
C VAL A 128 10.31 -10.06 -18.32
N THR A 129 11.46 -10.04 -17.63
CA THR A 129 12.71 -10.63 -18.14
C THR A 129 12.61 -12.15 -18.26
N ILE A 130 12.02 -12.83 -17.25
CA ILE A 130 11.80 -14.28 -17.28
C ILE A 130 10.95 -14.70 -18.47
N VAL A 131 9.88 -13.96 -18.76
CA VAL A 131 9.01 -14.26 -19.93
C VAL A 131 9.80 -14.17 -21.24
N ARG A 132 10.69 -13.18 -21.36
CA ARG A 132 11.50 -12.99 -22.56
C ARG A 132 12.55 -14.08 -22.74
N ASP A 133 13.19 -14.50 -21.67
CA ASP A 133 14.22 -15.54 -21.70
C ASP A 133 13.63 -16.90 -22.06
N ASP A 134 12.49 -17.29 -21.48
CA ASP A 134 11.79 -18.52 -21.85
C ASP A 134 11.41 -18.58 -23.34
N HIS A 135 11.00 -17.45 -23.92
CA HIS A 135 10.71 -17.36 -25.34
C HIS A 135 11.95 -17.46 -26.24
N GLN A 136 13.09 -16.88 -25.82
CA GLN A 136 14.34 -16.98 -26.58
C GLN A 136 14.88 -18.42 -26.55
N ILE A 137 14.86 -19.06 -25.38
CA ILE A 137 15.28 -20.46 -25.21
C ILE A 137 14.34 -21.39 -26.01
N GLY A 138 13.03 -21.20 -25.95
CA GLY A 138 12.06 -21.98 -26.72
C GLY A 138 12.27 -21.91 -28.23
N ARG A 139 12.66 -20.75 -28.77
CA ARG A 139 13.00 -20.56 -30.18
C ARG A 139 14.32 -21.24 -30.57
N GLN A 140 15.34 -21.21 -29.68
CA GLN A 140 16.64 -21.79 -29.93
C GLN A 140 16.66 -23.33 -29.97
N ILE A 141 15.81 -23.98 -29.12
CA ILE A 141 15.75 -25.44 -29.02
C ILE A 141 14.66 -26.08 -29.91
N GLY A 142 14.01 -25.30 -30.79
CA GLY A 142 13.09 -25.82 -31.82
C GLY A 142 11.92 -26.63 -31.27
N ARG A 143 11.50 -26.37 -30.01
CA ARG A 143 10.30 -27.00 -29.45
C ARG A 143 9.03 -26.39 -30.05
N GLU A 144 8.54 -26.99 -31.16
CA GLU A 144 7.20 -26.79 -31.74
C GLU A 144 6.08 -27.30 -30.81
N GLY A 145 6.20 -27.19 -29.50
CA GLY A 145 5.32 -27.87 -28.54
C GLY A 145 4.66 -26.98 -27.48
N VAL A 146 4.93 -25.67 -27.42
CA VAL A 146 4.31 -24.79 -26.44
C VAL A 146 3.20 -23.95 -27.09
N ARG A 147 2.08 -24.62 -27.48
CA ARG A 147 0.90 -23.95 -28.07
C ARG A 147 -0.20 -23.57 -27.09
N ASP A 148 0.03 -23.60 -25.77
CA ASP A 148 -1.03 -23.27 -24.80
C ASP A 148 -1.06 -21.79 -24.36
N GLY A 149 -0.26 -20.90 -24.96
CA GLY A 149 -0.19 -19.47 -24.60
C GLY A 149 -0.62 -18.45 -25.68
N GLU A 150 -0.78 -18.87 -26.93
CA GLU A 150 -1.02 -17.97 -28.05
C GLU A 150 -2.46 -18.10 -28.61
N ARG A 151 -3.44 -17.41 -27.99
CA ARG A 151 -4.70 -17.13 -28.70
C ARG A 151 -4.84 -15.70 -29.21
N ASP A 152 -4.01 -14.74 -28.70
CA ASP A 152 -4.13 -13.32 -29.07
C ASP A 152 -2.79 -12.63 -29.39
N GLY A 153 -1.68 -13.36 -29.58
CA GLY A 153 -0.35 -12.75 -29.83
C GLY A 153 0.22 -11.94 -28.65
N ARG A 154 -0.42 -12.02 -27.48
CA ARG A 154 0.07 -11.39 -26.24
C ARG A 154 0.82 -12.42 -25.40
N LEU A 155 2.02 -12.04 -24.99
CA LEU A 155 2.80 -12.80 -24.00
C LEU A 155 1.95 -12.94 -22.72
N ARG A 156 1.58 -14.17 -22.34
CA ARG A 156 0.96 -14.41 -21.05
C ARG A 156 2.04 -14.44 -19.98
N PRO A 157 1.89 -13.65 -18.90
CA PRO A 157 2.79 -13.76 -17.74
C PRO A 157 2.79 -15.21 -17.22
N PRO A 158 3.95 -15.73 -16.75
CA PRO A 158 4.02 -17.08 -16.21
C PRO A 158 3.11 -17.24 -14.98
N ALA A 159 2.70 -18.48 -14.71
CA ALA A 159 2.01 -18.84 -13.48
C ALA A 159 3.03 -18.88 -12.32
N LEU A 160 3.37 -17.72 -11.79
CA LEU A 160 4.34 -17.58 -10.69
C LEU A 160 3.66 -17.85 -9.34
N ARG A 161 4.42 -18.44 -8.43
CA ARG A 161 4.03 -18.63 -7.04
C ARG A 161 4.78 -17.61 -6.18
N CYS A 162 4.03 -16.73 -5.51
CA CYS A 162 4.56 -15.60 -4.74
C CYS A 162 4.44 -15.86 -3.23
N LEU A 163 5.37 -15.33 -2.45
CA LEU A 163 5.33 -15.30 -0.98
C LEU A 163 5.55 -13.87 -0.52
N ASP A 164 4.76 -13.41 0.44
CA ASP A 164 4.92 -12.11 1.09
C ASP A 164 5.15 -12.31 2.59
N LEU A 165 6.33 -11.91 3.06
CA LEU A 165 6.81 -12.14 4.43
C LEU A 165 6.56 -10.90 5.28
N GLY A 166 5.68 -10.99 6.28
CA GLY A 166 5.18 -9.86 7.05
C GLY A 166 4.16 -9.07 6.24
N THR A 167 3.14 -9.76 5.73
CA THR A 167 2.22 -9.22 4.71
C THR A 167 1.36 -8.05 5.17
N GLY A 168 1.14 -7.90 6.48
CA GLY A 168 0.35 -6.80 7.06
C GLY A 168 -1.06 -6.72 6.46
N SER A 169 -1.35 -5.64 5.74
CA SER A 169 -2.63 -5.44 5.03
C SER A 169 -2.75 -6.25 3.73
N GLY A 170 -1.72 -6.99 3.34
CA GLY A 170 -1.64 -7.70 2.06
C GLY A 170 -1.25 -6.81 0.88
N CYS A 171 -0.87 -5.56 1.10
CA CYS A 171 -0.72 -4.58 0.02
C CYS A 171 0.33 -4.97 -1.02
N LEU A 172 1.49 -5.50 -0.63
CA LEU A 172 2.53 -5.93 -1.58
C LEU A 172 2.05 -7.14 -2.40
N LEU A 173 1.58 -8.19 -1.73
CA LEU A 173 1.11 -9.39 -2.42
C LEU A 173 -0.04 -9.08 -3.37
N LEU A 174 -1.07 -8.39 -2.90
CA LEU A 174 -2.27 -8.12 -3.68
C LEU A 174 -2.01 -7.16 -4.84
N ALA A 175 -1.12 -6.16 -4.66
CA ALA A 175 -0.68 -5.29 -5.74
C ALA A 175 0.04 -6.09 -6.83
N LEU A 176 0.97 -6.99 -6.47
CA LEU A 176 1.65 -7.85 -7.43
C LEU A 176 0.67 -8.77 -8.16
N LEU A 177 -0.26 -9.42 -7.43
CA LEU A 177 -1.24 -10.33 -8.03
C LEU A 177 -2.25 -9.61 -8.95
N SER A 178 -2.53 -8.33 -8.72
CA SER A 178 -3.42 -7.54 -9.60
C SER A 178 -2.83 -7.36 -10.99
N GLU A 179 -1.50 -7.23 -11.09
CA GLU A 179 -0.76 -7.08 -12.35
C GLU A 179 -0.45 -8.43 -13.02
N MET A 180 -0.51 -9.53 -12.26
CA MET A 180 -0.13 -10.86 -12.72
C MET A 180 -1.30 -11.83 -12.65
N PRO A 181 -2.20 -11.89 -13.65
CA PRO A 181 -3.46 -12.62 -13.58
C PRO A 181 -3.32 -14.13 -13.41
N ASN A 182 -2.17 -14.72 -13.78
CA ASN A 182 -1.90 -16.16 -13.64
C ASN A 182 -1.11 -16.51 -12.37
N ALA A 183 -0.65 -15.51 -11.59
CA ALA A 183 0.09 -15.76 -10.37
C ALA A 183 -0.82 -16.05 -9.20
N THR A 184 -0.33 -16.85 -8.26
CA THR A 184 -0.92 -17.11 -6.95
C THR A 184 0.07 -16.75 -5.86
N GLY A 185 -0.39 -16.49 -4.65
CA GLY A 185 0.51 -16.13 -3.56
C GLY A 185 0.02 -16.50 -2.19
N ILE A 186 0.99 -16.58 -1.28
CA ILE A 186 0.77 -16.72 0.15
C ILE A 186 1.32 -15.49 0.84
N GLY A 187 0.50 -14.86 1.70
CA GLY A 187 0.94 -13.83 2.63
C GLY A 187 1.04 -14.42 4.04
N ILE A 188 2.15 -14.22 4.71
CA ILE A 188 2.29 -14.61 6.12
C ILE A 188 2.50 -13.41 7.02
N ASP A 189 1.92 -13.46 8.20
CA ASP A 189 2.13 -12.49 9.26
C ASP A 189 2.03 -13.17 10.62
N ILE A 190 2.78 -12.67 11.60
CA ILE A 190 2.70 -13.19 12.98
C ILE A 190 1.44 -12.67 13.70
N ASN A 191 0.88 -11.56 13.24
CA ASN A 191 -0.29 -10.94 13.83
C ASN A 191 -1.58 -11.41 13.12
N PRO A 192 -2.42 -12.25 13.78
CA PRO A 192 -3.65 -12.74 13.17
C PRO A 192 -4.65 -11.62 12.82
N ASP A 193 -4.65 -10.49 13.54
CA ASP A 193 -5.55 -9.37 13.26
C ASP A 193 -5.14 -8.63 11.97
N ALA A 194 -3.85 -8.63 11.63
CA ALA A 194 -3.37 -8.11 10.34
C ALA A 194 -3.89 -8.99 9.18
N LEU A 195 -3.89 -10.30 9.37
CA LEU A 195 -4.39 -11.25 8.36
C LEU A 195 -5.91 -11.12 8.11
N VAL A 196 -6.69 -10.76 9.13
CA VAL A 196 -8.12 -10.44 8.93
C VAL A 196 -8.25 -9.28 7.92
N THR A 197 -7.46 -8.23 8.10
CA THR A 197 -7.46 -7.08 7.17
C THR A 197 -6.98 -7.47 5.77
N ALA A 198 -5.96 -8.33 5.66
CA ALA A 198 -5.46 -8.82 4.37
C ALA A 198 -6.51 -9.65 3.61
N VAL A 199 -7.25 -10.53 4.30
CA VAL A 199 -8.37 -11.30 3.73
C VAL A 199 -9.51 -10.39 3.25
N GLU A 200 -9.87 -9.36 4.02
CA GLU A 200 -10.85 -8.37 3.62
C GLU A 200 -10.41 -7.61 2.36
N ASN A 201 -9.15 -7.22 2.29
CA ASN A 201 -8.57 -6.56 1.13
C ASN A 201 -8.57 -7.49 -0.10
N ALA A 202 -8.15 -8.74 0.02
CA ALA A 202 -8.20 -9.71 -1.07
C ALA A 202 -9.63 -9.89 -1.59
N THR A 203 -10.60 -9.94 -0.69
CA THR A 203 -12.02 -10.07 -1.04
C THR A 203 -12.52 -8.84 -1.79
N SER A 204 -12.22 -7.65 -1.29
CA SER A 204 -12.65 -6.39 -1.92
C SER A 204 -12.03 -6.16 -3.31
N LEU A 205 -10.83 -6.70 -3.53
CA LEU A 205 -10.09 -6.62 -4.80
C LEU A 205 -10.40 -7.79 -5.75
N GLY A 206 -11.22 -8.79 -5.34
CA GLY A 206 -11.55 -9.96 -6.15
C GLY A 206 -10.36 -10.92 -6.34
N LEU A 207 -9.44 -10.99 -5.37
CA LEU A 207 -8.21 -11.79 -5.43
C LEU A 207 -8.22 -13.00 -4.47
N SER A 208 -9.31 -13.25 -3.75
CA SER A 208 -9.41 -14.33 -2.75
C SER A 208 -9.09 -15.73 -3.28
N ASP A 209 -9.38 -16.01 -4.55
CA ASP A 209 -9.08 -17.31 -5.15
C ASP A 209 -7.58 -17.49 -5.47
N ARG A 210 -6.78 -16.43 -5.39
CA ARG A 210 -5.35 -16.43 -5.75
C ARG A 210 -4.42 -16.03 -4.62
N ALA A 211 -4.95 -15.53 -3.49
CA ALA A 211 -4.20 -15.11 -2.32
C ALA A 211 -4.66 -15.91 -1.09
N GLU A 212 -3.72 -16.56 -0.43
CA GLU A 212 -3.90 -17.24 0.84
C GLU A 212 -3.15 -16.49 1.94
N PHE A 213 -3.71 -16.43 3.15
CA PHE A 213 -3.08 -15.74 4.28
C PHE A 213 -2.95 -16.69 5.46
N ILE A 214 -1.73 -16.82 6.00
CA ILE A 214 -1.39 -17.80 7.02
C ILE A 214 -0.72 -17.10 8.21
N CYS A 215 -1.23 -17.36 9.42
CA CYS A 215 -0.59 -16.90 10.65
C CYS A 215 0.70 -17.70 10.88
N HIS A 216 1.85 -17.09 10.58
CA HIS A 216 3.14 -17.72 10.66
C HIS A 216 4.26 -16.66 10.80
N SER A 217 5.29 -17.00 11.57
CA SER A 217 6.47 -16.14 11.68
C SER A 217 7.44 -16.38 10.53
N PHE A 218 7.93 -15.34 9.90
CA PHE A 218 8.98 -15.48 8.89
C PHE A 218 10.33 -15.94 9.48
N ALA A 219 10.49 -15.97 10.79
CA ALA A 219 11.67 -16.52 11.47
C ALA A 219 11.60 -18.04 11.67
N ASP A 220 10.40 -18.64 11.52
CA ASP A 220 10.20 -20.08 11.68
C ASP A 220 10.48 -20.83 10.38
N ASP A 221 10.28 -22.16 10.38
CA ASP A 221 10.48 -22.99 9.19
C ASP A 221 9.40 -22.74 8.13
N LEU A 222 9.79 -22.20 6.99
CA LEU A 222 8.91 -21.95 5.84
C LEU A 222 8.82 -23.14 4.87
N GLY A 223 9.61 -24.20 5.08
CA GLY A 223 9.63 -25.39 4.19
C GLY A 223 8.26 -26.00 3.92
N PRO A 224 7.35 -26.12 4.90
CA PRO A 224 5.99 -26.62 4.66
C PRO A 224 5.17 -25.81 3.66
N LEU A 225 5.50 -24.52 3.45
CA LEU A 225 4.83 -23.67 2.46
C LEU A 225 5.29 -23.96 1.02
N GLY A 226 6.42 -24.68 0.84
CA GLY A 226 6.99 -25.04 -0.46
C GLY A 226 7.93 -23.99 -1.02
N MET A 227 8.15 -24.02 -2.35
CA MET A 227 9.11 -23.15 -3.05
C MET A 227 8.38 -22.06 -3.85
N PHE A 228 9.00 -20.88 -3.94
CA PHE A 228 8.42 -19.69 -4.55
C PHE A 228 9.28 -19.13 -5.67
N ASP A 229 8.64 -18.58 -6.67
CA ASP A 229 9.30 -17.88 -7.79
C ASP A 229 9.64 -16.44 -7.41
N VAL A 230 8.74 -15.80 -6.65
CA VAL A 230 8.88 -14.41 -6.17
C VAL A 230 8.67 -14.40 -4.67
N ILE A 231 9.58 -13.75 -3.94
CA ILE A 231 9.41 -13.46 -2.51
C ILE A 231 9.45 -11.96 -2.32
N LEU A 232 8.45 -11.43 -1.62
CA LEU A 232 8.34 -10.02 -1.23
C LEU A 232 8.51 -9.91 0.29
N SER A 233 9.04 -8.80 0.77
CA SER A 233 8.99 -8.44 2.19
C SER A 233 9.24 -6.95 2.38
N ASN A 234 8.48 -6.36 3.30
CA ASN A 234 8.80 -5.08 3.95
C ASN A 234 8.89 -5.35 5.46
N PRO A 235 10.05 -5.86 5.95
CA PRO A 235 10.20 -6.21 7.34
C PRO A 235 10.46 -4.98 8.20
N PRO A 236 10.24 -5.03 9.53
CA PRO A 236 10.61 -3.96 10.43
C PRO A 236 12.13 -3.78 10.44
N TYR A 237 12.59 -2.57 10.13
CA TYR A 237 14.00 -2.25 9.94
C TYR A 237 14.49 -1.01 10.73
N ILE A 238 13.61 -0.37 11.52
CA ILE A 238 13.96 0.84 12.26
C ILE A 238 14.69 0.45 13.54
N PRO A 239 15.90 1.00 13.83
CA PRO A 239 16.56 0.75 15.10
C PRO A 239 15.65 1.18 16.26
N THR A 240 15.57 0.36 17.31
CA THR A 240 14.70 0.62 18.49
C THR A 240 14.92 2.02 19.07
N ARG A 241 16.17 2.50 19.11
CA ARG A 241 16.52 3.84 19.63
C ARG A 241 15.96 4.99 18.79
N ASP A 242 15.70 4.76 17.49
CA ASP A 242 15.26 5.80 16.55
C ASP A 242 13.73 5.88 16.48
N ILE A 243 13.01 4.93 17.10
CA ILE A 243 11.52 4.88 17.11
C ILE A 243 10.94 6.10 17.81
N ASP A 244 11.60 6.58 18.88
CA ASP A 244 11.14 7.73 19.64
C ASP A 244 11.22 9.04 18.84
N ASP A 245 12.08 9.12 17.85
CA ASP A 245 12.28 10.28 16.98
C ASP A 245 11.41 10.27 15.72
N LEU A 246 10.62 9.19 15.51
CA LEU A 246 9.69 9.10 14.39
C LEU A 246 8.59 10.17 14.48
N ALA A 247 8.09 10.57 13.31
CA ALA A 247 6.94 11.44 13.23
C ALA A 247 5.74 10.84 13.98
N VAL A 248 4.93 11.71 14.61
CA VAL A 248 3.82 11.29 15.49
C VAL A 248 2.83 10.35 14.79
N ASP A 249 2.58 10.58 13.51
CA ASP A 249 1.67 9.78 12.68
C ASP A 249 2.18 8.34 12.47
N VAL A 250 3.48 8.12 12.49
CA VAL A 250 4.10 6.79 12.42
C VAL A 250 4.14 6.16 13.82
N LYS A 251 4.81 6.82 14.76
CA LYS A 251 5.06 6.29 16.10
C LYS A 251 3.80 5.93 16.87
N SER A 252 2.73 6.77 16.75
CA SER A 252 1.52 6.63 17.56
C SER A 252 0.41 5.82 16.88
N PHE A 253 0.47 5.62 15.57
CA PHE A 253 -0.63 5.05 14.81
C PHE A 253 -0.27 3.81 13.98
N ASP A 254 1.02 3.53 13.79
CA ASP A 254 1.45 2.26 13.22
C ASP A 254 1.82 1.26 14.32
N PRO A 255 1.62 -0.05 14.12
CA PRO A 255 1.96 -1.05 15.12
C PRO A 255 3.47 -1.11 15.34
N ALA A 256 3.93 -1.04 16.60
CA ALA A 256 5.35 -1.08 16.95
C ALA A 256 6.07 -2.31 16.38
N LEU A 257 5.37 -3.46 16.32
CA LEU A 257 5.88 -4.70 15.73
C LEU A 257 6.26 -4.56 14.24
N ALA A 258 5.59 -3.67 13.52
CA ALA A 258 5.89 -3.41 12.11
C ALA A 258 7.02 -2.39 11.89
N LEU A 259 7.51 -1.75 12.94
CA LEU A 259 8.53 -0.70 12.88
C LEU A 259 9.87 -1.17 13.45
N ASP A 260 9.87 -1.86 14.60
CA ASP A 260 11.05 -2.16 15.41
C ASP A 260 11.89 -3.29 14.80
N GLY A 261 13.02 -2.90 14.20
CA GLY A 261 14.05 -3.81 13.66
C GLY A 261 15.11 -4.25 14.68
N GLY A 262 14.90 -3.94 15.98
CA GLY A 262 15.88 -4.25 17.04
C GLY A 262 16.95 -3.18 17.20
N GLY A 263 17.97 -3.47 18.00
CA GLY A 263 18.95 -2.50 18.47
C GLY A 263 19.64 -1.69 17.37
N ASP A 264 19.95 -2.29 16.24
CA ASP A 264 20.61 -1.70 15.07
C ASP A 264 19.76 -1.74 13.79
N GLY A 265 18.51 -2.18 13.89
CA GLY A 265 17.61 -2.35 12.75
C GLY A 265 17.87 -3.61 11.92
N MET A 266 18.76 -4.51 12.40
CA MET A 266 19.18 -5.71 11.66
C MET A 266 18.62 -7.02 12.23
N ALA A 267 17.90 -6.99 13.36
CA ALA A 267 17.46 -8.20 14.04
C ALA A 267 16.54 -9.07 13.18
N CYS A 268 15.62 -8.45 12.42
CA CYS A 268 14.71 -9.19 11.53
C CYS A 268 15.43 -9.89 10.40
N TRP A 269 16.49 -9.31 9.85
CA TRP A 269 17.25 -9.85 8.73
C TRP A 269 17.93 -11.19 9.06
N GLN A 270 18.40 -11.36 10.31
CA GLN A 270 19.03 -12.58 10.76
C GLN A 270 18.05 -13.77 10.77
N GLY A 271 16.79 -13.53 11.06
CA GLY A 271 15.73 -14.56 10.99
C GLY A 271 15.20 -14.76 9.58
N LEU A 272 14.97 -13.67 8.84
CA LEU A 272 14.30 -13.67 7.54
C LEU A 272 15.18 -14.24 6.42
N LEU A 273 16.43 -13.79 6.26
CA LEU A 273 17.25 -14.12 5.10
C LEU A 273 17.55 -15.63 4.97
N PRO A 274 17.87 -16.39 6.04
CA PRO A 274 18.06 -17.86 5.93
C PRO A 274 16.78 -18.57 5.47
N ARG A 275 15.62 -18.12 5.94
CA ARG A 275 14.32 -18.73 5.61
C ARG A 275 13.90 -18.42 4.19
N LEU A 276 14.10 -17.16 3.77
CA LEU A 276 13.91 -16.74 2.38
C LEU A 276 14.77 -17.59 1.43
N ALA A 277 16.07 -17.76 1.72
CA ALA A 277 16.95 -18.56 0.91
C ALA A 277 16.52 -20.05 0.82
N ALA A 278 15.93 -20.59 1.88
CA ALA A 278 15.49 -21.98 1.91
C ALA A 278 14.27 -22.27 1.02
N VAL A 279 13.42 -21.25 0.75
CA VAL A 279 12.17 -21.43 -0.01
C VAL A 279 12.16 -20.69 -1.35
N LEU A 280 13.23 -19.97 -1.69
CA LEU A 280 13.39 -19.34 -3.00
C LEU A 280 13.83 -20.37 -4.04
N LYS A 281 13.10 -20.48 -5.15
CA LYS A 281 13.48 -21.36 -6.26
C LYS A 281 14.84 -20.95 -6.86
N PRO A 282 15.59 -21.86 -7.49
CA PRO A 282 16.90 -21.56 -8.09
C PRO A 282 16.88 -20.41 -9.10
N HIS A 283 15.79 -20.26 -9.86
CA HIS A 283 15.59 -19.18 -10.84
C HIS A 283 14.65 -18.09 -10.34
N GLY A 284 14.26 -18.14 -9.06
CA GLY A 284 13.41 -17.14 -8.42
C GLY A 284 14.17 -15.89 -8.02
N ALA A 285 13.44 -14.86 -7.66
CA ALA A 285 13.96 -13.61 -7.12
C ALA A 285 13.20 -13.18 -5.86
N ALA A 286 13.93 -12.59 -4.94
CA ALA A 286 13.37 -11.97 -3.75
C ALA A 286 13.59 -10.46 -3.78
N PHE A 287 12.56 -9.71 -3.42
CA PHE A 287 12.52 -8.26 -3.39
C PHE A 287 12.19 -7.81 -1.99
N VAL A 288 13.12 -7.16 -1.33
CA VAL A 288 12.98 -6.78 0.08
C VAL A 288 13.17 -5.28 0.26
N GLU A 289 12.24 -4.65 0.96
CA GLU A 289 12.38 -3.24 1.32
C GLU A 289 13.41 -3.08 2.45
N ILE A 290 14.20 -2.00 2.38
CA ILE A 290 15.22 -1.65 3.37
C ILE A 290 15.07 -0.21 3.86
N GLY A 291 15.55 0.06 5.05
CA GLY A 291 15.76 1.42 5.53
C GLY A 291 16.92 2.10 4.79
N GLN A 292 16.86 3.43 4.71
CA GLN A 292 17.91 4.22 4.09
C GLN A 292 19.29 3.91 4.70
N GLY A 293 20.26 3.57 3.85
CA GLY A 293 21.63 3.28 4.23
C GLY A 293 21.88 1.85 4.73
N GLN A 294 20.89 0.96 4.74
CA GLN A 294 21.06 -0.46 5.15
C GLN A 294 21.58 -1.38 4.05
N GLU A 295 21.67 -0.93 2.81
CA GLU A 295 22.01 -1.74 1.64
C GLU A 295 23.21 -2.66 1.87
N ASN A 296 24.35 -2.10 2.27
CA ASN A 296 25.58 -2.88 2.45
C ASN A 296 25.48 -3.89 3.61
N MET A 297 24.78 -3.53 4.70
CA MET A 297 24.61 -4.41 5.85
C MET A 297 23.71 -5.60 5.49
N VAL A 298 22.59 -5.36 4.85
CA VAL A 298 21.65 -6.41 4.43
C VAL A 298 22.28 -7.31 3.37
N ALA A 299 22.99 -6.75 2.38
CA ALA A 299 23.71 -7.52 1.38
C ALA A 299 24.80 -8.42 1.99
N ALA A 300 25.52 -7.92 3.00
CA ALA A 300 26.54 -8.71 3.70
C ALA A 300 25.92 -9.90 4.49
N GLU A 301 24.78 -9.69 5.15
CA GLU A 301 24.04 -10.78 5.83
C GLU A 301 23.51 -11.79 4.82
N ALA A 302 22.90 -11.33 3.72
CA ALA A 302 22.40 -12.19 2.65
C ALA A 302 23.51 -13.07 2.06
N ALA A 303 24.72 -12.53 1.90
CA ALA A 303 25.86 -13.27 1.37
C ALA A 303 26.30 -14.47 2.22
N LYS A 304 25.99 -14.48 3.54
CA LYS A 304 26.28 -15.59 4.48
C LYS A 304 25.32 -16.77 4.31
N VAL A 305 24.15 -16.58 3.71
CA VAL A 305 23.06 -17.57 3.64
C VAL A 305 22.73 -18.01 2.20
N ASN A 306 23.73 -18.05 1.32
CA ASN A 306 23.57 -18.47 -0.07
C ASN A 306 22.73 -17.55 -0.96
N LEU A 307 22.53 -16.29 -0.56
CA LEU A 307 21.89 -15.27 -1.38
C LEU A 307 22.96 -14.37 -2.04
N ARG A 308 22.64 -13.92 -3.25
CA ARG A 308 23.46 -12.95 -3.99
C ARG A 308 22.60 -11.72 -4.27
N LEU A 309 23.10 -10.54 -3.93
CA LEU A 309 22.53 -9.28 -4.41
C LEU A 309 22.67 -9.21 -5.93
N VAL A 310 21.56 -9.03 -6.63
CA VAL A 310 21.50 -8.94 -8.10
C VAL A 310 21.38 -7.48 -8.52
N ASP A 311 20.50 -6.73 -7.86
CA ASP A 311 20.22 -5.33 -8.16
C ASP A 311 19.72 -4.59 -6.93
N SER A 312 19.74 -3.26 -6.99
CA SER A 312 19.17 -2.35 -6.00
C SER A 312 18.33 -1.29 -6.70
N HIS A 313 17.13 -1.04 -6.17
CA HIS A 313 16.13 -0.16 -6.77
C HIS A 313 15.88 1.04 -5.87
N GLN A 314 15.81 2.23 -6.51
CA GLN A 314 15.62 3.50 -5.82
C GLN A 314 14.18 3.98 -5.96
N ASP A 315 13.70 4.67 -4.92
CA ASP A 315 12.44 5.42 -4.97
C ASP A 315 12.57 6.68 -5.86
N LEU A 316 11.47 7.41 -6.01
CA LEU A 316 11.43 8.65 -6.81
C LEU A 316 12.33 9.77 -6.25
N ALA A 317 12.77 9.67 -4.99
CA ALA A 317 13.73 10.58 -4.38
C ALA A 317 15.20 10.16 -4.58
N GLY A 318 15.44 9.02 -5.25
CA GLY A 318 16.78 8.48 -5.48
C GLY A 318 17.38 7.76 -4.27
N ILE A 319 16.55 7.36 -3.30
CA ILE A 319 16.95 6.59 -2.13
C ILE A 319 16.75 5.11 -2.43
N THR A 320 17.78 4.28 -2.21
CA THR A 320 17.65 2.83 -2.32
C THR A 320 16.63 2.29 -1.31
N ARG A 321 15.56 1.66 -1.84
CA ARG A 321 14.46 1.12 -1.05
C ARG A 321 14.27 -0.37 -1.20
N CYS A 322 14.64 -0.95 -2.33
CA CYS A 322 14.45 -2.37 -2.58
C CYS A 322 15.75 -3.03 -3.00
N LEU A 323 16.06 -4.18 -2.39
CA LEU A 323 17.14 -5.06 -2.81
C LEU A 323 16.58 -6.31 -3.48
N GLN A 324 17.15 -6.66 -4.63
CA GLN A 324 16.84 -7.88 -5.36
C GLN A 324 17.88 -8.95 -5.09
N PHE A 325 17.44 -10.11 -4.61
CA PHE A 325 18.30 -11.26 -4.35
C PHE A 325 17.95 -12.46 -5.23
N SER A 326 18.93 -13.30 -5.52
CA SER A 326 18.80 -14.64 -6.09
C SER A 326 19.65 -15.64 -5.31
N ILE A 327 19.39 -16.93 -5.51
CA ILE A 327 20.24 -17.99 -4.99
C ILE A 327 21.61 -17.95 -5.69
N LYS A 328 22.70 -18.14 -4.95
CA LYS A 328 24.03 -18.37 -5.53
C LYS A 328 24.03 -19.72 -6.22
N MET A 329 24.32 -19.73 -7.51
CA MET A 329 24.55 -20.96 -8.28
C MET A 329 26.00 -21.42 -8.19
#